data_06151b03be12326fb3512f6cecba9b59
#
_entry.id   06151b03be12326fb3512f6cecba9b59
#
_cell.length_a   1.000
_cell.length_b   1.000
_cell.length_c   1.000
_cell.angle_alpha   90.00
_cell.angle_beta   90.00
_cell.angle_gamma   90.00
#
_symmetry.space_group_name_H-M   'P 1'
#
loop_
_entity.id
_entity.type
_entity.pdbx_description
1 polymer ?
#
loop_
_entity_poly.entity_id
_entity_poly.type
_entity_poly.pdbx_seq_one_letter_code
_entity_poly.pdbx_strand_id
1 'polypeptide(L)'
;MKSLTRKIALALVMAAVGFVAAAQTKIAVEAPNIVGSDEQFNVTFIIEGEDRPSNFNWNPGDDFTLVWGPQRGESTSIRVINGKRSKSSQFTYTYILAPKKTGKFELPAATAKMKGETITSVQAAVEVLASDSSAYAQSGASSGNTQQTKPSGTISSKDLFLRFTVSRTSAVVGQPLTAELKLYQNVDIAGFEGAKFPAFNGFWSQETAAPNNINFQREEVDGRLYNSALLRRYVLIPQQVGNLVID
;
A
#
# COMPACT_ATOMS: atom_id res chain seq x y z
N MET A 1 51.17 -16.69 30.38
CA MET A 1 50.78 -15.89 29.24
C MET A 1 50.34 -16.69 28.00
N LYS A 2 51.00 -17.80 27.65
CA LYS A 2 50.67 -18.62 26.45
C LYS A 2 49.27 -19.32 26.48
N SER A 3 48.70 -19.56 27.66
CA SER A 3 47.37 -20.22 27.77
C SER A 3 46.19 -19.23 27.60
N LEU A 4 46.37 -17.97 27.93
CA LEU A 4 45.35 -16.94 27.85
C LEU A 4 45.14 -16.51 26.36
N THR A 5 46.22 -16.35 25.62
CA THR A 5 46.17 -16.03 24.19
C THR A 5 45.54 -17.14 23.35
N ARG A 6 45.68 -18.42 23.74
CA ARG A 6 45.01 -19.54 23.08
C ARG A 6 43.49 -19.55 23.32
N LYS A 7 43.07 -19.19 24.52
CA LYS A 7 41.62 -19.10 24.86
C LYS A 7 40.94 -17.91 24.17
N ILE A 8 41.64 -16.79 24.02
CA ILE A 8 41.14 -15.61 23.29
C ILE A 8 41.07 -15.89 21.79
N ALA A 9 42.06 -16.59 21.22
CA ALA A 9 42.04 -16.99 19.82
C ALA A 9 40.90 -17.99 19.51
N LEU A 10 40.61 -18.92 20.45
CA LEU A 10 39.50 -19.86 20.29
C LEU A 10 38.13 -19.20 20.40
N ALA A 11 37.99 -18.18 21.28
CA ALA A 11 36.77 -17.38 21.40
C ALA A 11 36.53 -16.49 20.16
N LEU A 12 37.59 -15.96 19.53
CA LEU A 12 37.49 -15.15 18.32
C LEU A 12 37.09 -15.98 17.08
N VAL A 13 37.50 -17.26 17.03
CA VAL A 13 37.11 -18.18 15.95
C VAL A 13 35.65 -18.64 16.09
N MET A 14 35.10 -18.71 17.30
CA MET A 14 33.66 -18.99 17.51
C MET A 14 32.77 -17.82 17.19
N ALA A 15 33.24 -16.57 17.23
CA ALA A 15 32.46 -15.39 16.87
C ALA A 15 32.35 -15.19 15.35
N ALA A 16 33.10 -15.95 14.55
CA ALA A 16 33.08 -15.91 13.08
C ALA A 16 32.12 -16.94 12.45
N VAL A 17 31.26 -17.59 13.22
CA VAL A 17 30.10 -18.30 12.67
C VAL A 17 29.12 -17.23 12.18
N GLY A 18 29.38 -16.76 10.96
CA GLY A 18 28.50 -15.84 10.27
C GLY A 18 27.08 -16.38 10.31
N PHE A 19 26.16 -15.60 10.84
CA PHE A 19 24.75 -15.75 10.55
C PHE A 19 24.62 -15.69 9.02
N VAL A 20 24.61 -16.83 8.37
CA VAL A 20 24.01 -16.95 7.06
C VAL A 20 22.53 -16.69 7.34
N ALA A 21 22.12 -15.43 7.21
CA ALA A 21 20.72 -15.11 7.08
C ALA A 21 20.26 -15.83 5.80
N ALA A 22 19.83 -17.07 5.94
CA ALA A 22 19.06 -17.74 4.92
C ALA A 22 17.89 -16.81 4.67
N ALA A 23 17.83 -16.20 3.49
CA ALA A 23 16.68 -15.48 3.04
C ALA A 23 15.53 -16.49 3.05
N GLN A 24 14.78 -16.53 4.17
CA GLN A 24 13.63 -17.40 4.28
C GLN A 24 12.65 -16.93 3.23
N THR A 25 12.42 -17.78 2.25
CA THR A 25 11.36 -17.58 1.27
C THR A 25 10.06 -17.38 2.06
N LYS A 26 9.45 -16.22 1.92
CA LYS A 26 8.20 -15.86 2.59
C LYS A 26 7.13 -15.68 1.54
N ILE A 27 5.89 -15.89 1.95
CA ILE A 27 4.73 -15.52 1.14
C ILE A 27 4.39 -14.07 1.51
N ALA A 28 4.53 -13.16 0.56
CA ALA A 28 4.01 -11.80 0.71
C ALA A 28 2.51 -11.78 0.43
N VAL A 29 1.78 -10.89 1.09
CA VAL A 29 0.34 -10.71 0.93
C VAL A 29 0.07 -9.27 0.54
N GLU A 30 -0.70 -9.10 -0.52
CA GLU A 30 -1.24 -7.82 -0.95
C GLU A 30 -2.76 -7.88 -0.85
N ALA A 31 -3.32 -7.02 -0.02
CA ALA A 31 -4.75 -6.82 0.16
C ALA A 31 -5.03 -5.36 0.46
N PRO A 32 -6.20 -4.81 0.11
CA PRO A 32 -6.58 -3.47 0.52
C PRO A 32 -6.77 -3.41 2.04
N ASN A 33 -6.35 -2.30 2.65
CA ASN A 33 -6.54 -2.09 4.09
C ASN A 33 -8.01 -1.81 4.44
N ILE A 34 -8.77 -1.19 3.51
CA ILE A 34 -10.16 -0.78 3.71
C ILE A 34 -10.95 -1.11 2.44
N VAL A 35 -12.16 -1.66 2.60
CA VAL A 35 -13.09 -1.99 1.52
C VAL A 35 -14.52 -1.62 1.91
N GLY A 36 -15.38 -1.40 0.93
CA GLY A 36 -16.82 -1.25 1.15
C GLY A 36 -17.53 -2.60 1.37
N SER A 37 -18.64 -2.60 2.12
CA SER A 37 -19.40 -3.83 2.42
C SER A 37 -20.05 -4.47 1.19
N ASP A 38 -20.25 -3.72 0.11
CA ASP A 38 -20.79 -4.16 -1.18
C ASP A 38 -19.72 -4.34 -2.26
N GLU A 39 -18.45 -4.21 -1.90
CA GLU A 39 -17.33 -4.22 -2.82
C GLU A 39 -16.63 -5.57 -2.84
N GLN A 40 -16.27 -6.02 -4.06
CA GLN A 40 -15.35 -7.13 -4.25
C GLN A 40 -13.91 -6.61 -4.29
N PHE A 41 -13.00 -7.34 -3.65
CA PHE A 41 -11.60 -6.95 -3.59
C PHE A 41 -10.66 -8.14 -3.82
N ASN A 42 -9.45 -7.81 -4.28
CA ASN A 42 -8.41 -8.80 -4.55
C ASN A 42 -7.53 -9.03 -3.33
N VAL A 43 -7.21 -10.31 -3.09
CA VAL A 43 -6.13 -10.73 -2.19
C VAL A 43 -5.12 -11.49 -3.02
N THR A 44 -3.89 -11.00 -3.08
CA THR A 44 -2.82 -11.61 -3.88
C THR A 44 -1.70 -12.10 -2.97
N PHE A 45 -1.36 -13.37 -3.09
CA PHE A 45 -0.20 -13.98 -2.44
C PHE A 45 0.94 -14.07 -3.45
N ILE A 46 2.12 -13.61 -3.04
CA ILE A 46 3.31 -13.52 -3.87
C ILE A 46 4.41 -14.36 -3.25
N ILE A 47 4.96 -15.29 -4.02
CA ILE A 47 6.08 -16.15 -3.62
C ILE A 47 7.22 -15.92 -4.59
N GLU A 48 8.37 -15.50 -4.08
CA GLU A 48 9.58 -15.33 -4.87
C GLU A 48 10.50 -16.55 -4.68
N GLY A 49 11.07 -17.05 -5.79
CA GLY A 49 11.98 -18.18 -5.75
C GLY A 49 12.40 -18.63 -7.14
N GLU A 50 13.32 -19.58 -7.19
CA GLU A 50 13.79 -20.19 -8.45
C GLU A 50 12.84 -21.29 -8.93
N ASP A 51 12.26 -22.02 -7.97
CA ASP A 51 11.40 -23.17 -8.19
C ASP A 51 9.94 -22.81 -7.93
N ARG A 52 9.03 -23.50 -8.62
CA ARG A 52 7.59 -23.32 -8.42
C ARG A 52 7.16 -23.90 -7.06
N PRO A 53 6.42 -23.13 -6.23
CA PRO A 53 5.86 -23.65 -5.00
C PRO A 53 4.82 -24.74 -5.30
N SER A 54 4.76 -25.74 -4.43
CA SER A 54 3.75 -26.79 -4.45
C SER A 54 2.80 -26.67 -3.26
N ASN A 55 1.62 -27.29 -3.37
CA ASN A 55 0.63 -27.35 -2.29
C ASN A 55 0.28 -25.99 -1.69
N PHE A 56 0.12 -24.96 -2.55
CA PHE A 56 -0.41 -23.68 -2.09
C PHE A 56 -1.84 -23.89 -1.58
N ASN A 57 -2.09 -23.50 -0.33
CA ASN A 57 -3.38 -23.60 0.32
C ASN A 57 -3.71 -22.32 1.08
N TRP A 58 -4.94 -21.84 0.88
CA TRP A 58 -5.50 -20.71 1.59
C TRP A 58 -7.03 -20.77 1.61
N ASN A 59 -7.61 -20.28 2.71
CA ASN A 59 -9.06 -20.15 2.88
C ASN A 59 -9.33 -18.79 3.51
N PRO A 60 -10.24 -17.96 2.96
CA PRO A 60 -10.53 -16.62 3.47
C PRO A 60 -11.23 -16.60 4.85
N GLY A 61 -11.67 -17.74 5.37
CA GLY A 61 -12.46 -17.83 6.59
C GLY A 61 -13.96 -17.56 6.35
N ASP A 62 -14.70 -17.43 7.45
CA ASP A 62 -16.16 -17.33 7.41
C ASP A 62 -16.67 -15.91 7.19
N ASP A 63 -15.81 -14.90 7.36
CA ASP A 63 -16.18 -13.47 7.26
C ASP A 63 -16.28 -12.96 5.82
N PHE A 64 -15.73 -13.71 4.87
CA PHE A 64 -15.71 -13.38 3.46
C PHE A 64 -16.32 -14.48 2.61
N THR A 65 -16.90 -14.09 1.48
CA THR A 65 -17.30 -15.01 0.42
C THR A 65 -16.19 -15.06 -0.63
N LEU A 66 -15.69 -16.25 -0.95
CA LEU A 66 -14.82 -16.43 -2.10
C LEU A 66 -15.66 -16.33 -3.37
N VAL A 67 -15.47 -15.24 -4.10
CA VAL A 67 -16.18 -14.98 -5.37
C VAL A 67 -15.48 -15.73 -6.51
N TRP A 68 -14.14 -15.68 -6.53
CA TRP A 68 -13.36 -16.32 -7.57
C TRP A 68 -11.90 -16.53 -7.15
N GLY A 69 -11.25 -17.52 -7.72
CA GLY A 69 -9.81 -17.79 -7.52
C GLY A 69 -9.49 -19.22 -7.10
N PRO A 70 -8.18 -19.57 -7.00
CA PRO A 70 -7.06 -18.68 -7.29
C PRO A 70 -6.77 -18.52 -8.78
N GLN A 71 -6.58 -17.30 -9.22
CA GLN A 71 -5.86 -17.03 -10.47
C GLN A 71 -4.36 -17.17 -10.21
N ARG A 72 -3.70 -17.99 -11.01
CA ARG A 72 -2.27 -18.23 -10.88
C ARG A 72 -1.51 -17.44 -11.95
N GLY A 73 -0.47 -16.71 -11.51
CA GLY A 73 0.46 -16.03 -12.39
C GLY A 73 1.89 -16.49 -12.15
N GLU A 74 2.72 -16.40 -13.18
CA GLU A 74 4.15 -16.65 -13.08
C GLU A 74 4.89 -15.61 -13.93
N SER A 75 5.88 -14.97 -13.32
CA SER A 75 6.79 -14.07 -14.00
C SER A 75 8.22 -14.50 -13.70
N THR A 76 9.06 -14.59 -14.72
CA THR A 76 10.47 -14.96 -14.57
C THR A 76 11.36 -13.85 -15.11
N SER A 77 12.30 -13.42 -14.27
CA SER A 77 13.35 -12.48 -14.60
C SER A 77 14.70 -13.19 -14.65
N ILE A 78 15.47 -12.94 -15.70
CA ILE A 78 16.83 -13.45 -15.85
C ILE A 78 17.76 -12.25 -15.92
N ARG A 79 18.72 -12.21 -15.01
CA ARG A 79 19.72 -11.15 -14.95
C ARG A 79 21.12 -11.76 -15.16
N VAL A 80 21.92 -11.12 -16.01
CA VAL A 80 23.32 -11.50 -16.23
C VAL A 80 24.20 -10.32 -15.76
N ILE A 81 25.03 -10.55 -14.74
CA ILE A 81 25.97 -9.56 -14.21
C ILE A 81 27.34 -10.21 -14.18
N ASN A 82 28.32 -9.61 -14.85
CA ASN A 82 29.70 -10.12 -14.93
C ASN A 82 29.79 -11.59 -15.36
N GLY A 83 28.97 -11.99 -16.34
CA GLY A 83 28.93 -13.36 -16.86
C GLY A 83 28.22 -14.37 -15.94
N LYS A 84 27.80 -13.98 -14.76
CA LYS A 84 26.98 -14.82 -13.86
C LYS A 84 25.50 -14.60 -14.13
N ARG A 85 24.80 -15.69 -14.40
CA ARG A 85 23.35 -15.70 -14.65
C ARG A 85 22.62 -15.98 -13.33
N SER A 86 21.70 -15.11 -12.97
CA SER A 86 20.72 -15.34 -11.89
C SER A 86 19.32 -15.38 -12.48
N LYS A 87 18.52 -16.35 -12.04
CA LYS A 87 17.08 -16.48 -12.37
C LYS A 87 16.30 -16.18 -11.09
N SER A 88 15.27 -15.35 -11.20
CA SER A 88 14.29 -15.14 -10.14
C SER A 88 12.90 -15.29 -10.76
N SER A 89 12.07 -16.11 -10.16
CA SER A 89 10.67 -16.27 -10.58
C SER A 89 9.75 -15.79 -9.46
N GLN A 90 8.65 -15.16 -9.85
CA GLN A 90 7.59 -14.70 -8.97
C GLN A 90 6.32 -15.46 -9.32
N PHE A 91 5.73 -16.10 -8.32
CA PHE A 91 4.49 -16.86 -8.43
C PHE A 91 3.41 -16.13 -7.66
N THR A 92 2.28 -15.88 -8.32
CA THR A 92 1.14 -15.15 -7.73
C THR A 92 -0.09 -16.03 -7.67
N TYR A 93 -0.87 -15.86 -6.60
CA TYR A 93 -2.16 -16.50 -6.39
C TYR A 93 -3.15 -15.42 -5.98
N THR A 94 -4.04 -15.02 -6.89
CA THR A 94 -5.01 -13.96 -6.67
C THR A 94 -6.41 -14.53 -6.46
N TYR A 95 -7.07 -14.08 -5.41
CA TYR A 95 -8.44 -14.40 -5.06
C TYR A 95 -9.29 -13.13 -5.09
N ILE A 96 -10.55 -13.25 -5.47
CA ILE A 96 -11.56 -12.19 -5.36
C ILE A 96 -12.50 -12.56 -4.24
N LEU A 97 -12.63 -11.66 -3.27
CA LEU A 97 -13.49 -11.80 -2.11
C LEU A 97 -14.59 -10.76 -2.10
N ALA A 98 -15.71 -11.10 -1.46
CA ALA A 98 -16.76 -10.17 -1.08
C ALA A 98 -16.96 -10.23 0.45
N PRO A 99 -17.06 -9.10 1.16
CA PRO A 99 -17.35 -9.07 2.58
C PRO A 99 -18.77 -9.59 2.88
N LYS A 100 -18.95 -10.23 4.03
CA LYS A 100 -20.29 -10.64 4.51
C LYS A 100 -20.86 -9.65 5.53
N LYS A 101 -20.01 -8.90 6.21
CA LYS A 101 -20.39 -7.94 7.28
C LYS A 101 -19.35 -6.84 7.41
N THR A 102 -19.71 -5.73 8.03
CA THR A 102 -18.80 -4.63 8.36
C THR A 102 -17.97 -4.96 9.60
N GLY A 103 -16.79 -4.36 9.73
CA GLY A 103 -15.88 -4.52 10.87
C GLY A 103 -14.42 -4.66 10.46
N LYS A 104 -13.57 -4.95 11.44
CA LYS A 104 -12.14 -5.23 11.22
C LYS A 104 -11.92 -6.73 11.25
N PHE A 105 -11.28 -7.24 10.23
CA PHE A 105 -11.03 -8.66 10.03
C PHE A 105 -9.57 -8.92 9.73
N GLU A 106 -9.10 -10.09 10.15
CA GLU A 106 -7.80 -10.61 9.78
C GLU A 106 -7.97 -11.74 8.77
N LEU A 107 -7.33 -11.60 7.62
CA LEU A 107 -7.25 -12.67 6.64
C LEU A 107 -6.27 -13.73 7.15
N PRO A 108 -6.66 -15.01 7.15
CA PRO A 108 -5.79 -16.09 7.61
C PRO A 108 -4.50 -16.18 6.80
N ALA A 109 -3.45 -16.74 7.40
CA ALA A 109 -2.19 -16.98 6.72
C ALA A 109 -2.33 -18.08 5.66
N ALA A 110 -1.71 -17.88 4.50
CA ALA A 110 -1.56 -18.89 3.47
C ALA A 110 -0.34 -19.78 3.72
N THR A 111 -0.38 -21.00 3.22
CA THR A 111 0.73 -21.96 3.29
C THR A 111 1.08 -22.49 1.90
N ALA A 112 2.36 -22.77 1.69
CA ALA A 112 2.85 -23.46 0.50
C ALA A 112 4.07 -24.31 0.84
N LYS A 113 4.46 -25.22 -0.05
CA LYS A 113 5.73 -25.96 0.08
C LYS A 113 6.74 -25.44 -0.97
N MET A 114 7.93 -25.08 -0.51
CA MET A 114 9.07 -24.69 -1.33
C MET A 114 10.27 -25.55 -0.98
N LYS A 115 10.84 -26.27 -1.94
CA LYS A 115 11.97 -27.18 -1.74
C LYS A 115 11.79 -28.20 -0.59
N GLY A 116 10.53 -28.63 -0.36
CA GLY A 116 10.17 -29.57 0.71
C GLY A 116 9.85 -28.92 2.05
N GLU A 117 10.13 -27.66 2.26
CA GLU A 117 9.80 -26.91 3.47
C GLU A 117 8.45 -26.21 3.34
N THR A 118 7.72 -26.12 4.44
CA THR A 118 6.49 -25.34 4.49
C THR A 118 6.79 -23.88 4.78
N ILE A 119 6.34 -23.00 3.92
CA ILE A 119 6.40 -21.55 4.09
C ILE A 119 5.00 -21.01 4.37
N THR A 120 4.93 -19.93 5.15
CA THR A 120 3.65 -19.34 5.60
C THR A 120 3.69 -17.83 5.40
N SER A 121 2.55 -17.25 5.01
CA SER A 121 2.42 -15.79 4.93
C SER A 121 2.21 -15.17 6.32
N VAL A 122 2.37 -13.85 6.40
CA VAL A 122 1.78 -13.07 7.49
C VAL A 122 0.25 -12.99 7.29
N GLN A 123 -0.46 -12.67 8.35
CA GLN A 123 -1.87 -12.29 8.27
C GLN A 123 -1.97 -10.86 7.72
N ALA A 124 -3.04 -10.58 6.97
CA ALA A 124 -3.36 -9.25 6.50
C ALA A 124 -4.63 -8.76 7.18
N ALA A 125 -4.66 -7.50 7.59
CA ALA A 125 -5.85 -6.89 8.17
C ALA A 125 -6.64 -6.14 7.09
N VAL A 126 -7.97 -6.32 7.10
CA VAL A 126 -8.90 -5.61 6.21
C VAL A 126 -10.03 -5.02 7.05
N GLU A 127 -10.28 -3.73 6.91
CA GLU A 127 -11.43 -3.05 7.51
C GLU A 127 -12.55 -2.93 6.47
N VAL A 128 -13.72 -3.45 6.82
CA VAL A 128 -14.92 -3.38 5.99
C VAL A 128 -15.84 -2.30 6.53
N LEU A 129 -16.06 -1.26 5.76
CA LEU A 129 -16.95 -0.16 6.12
C LEU A 129 -18.31 -0.30 5.43
N ALA A 130 -19.35 0.25 6.05
CA ALA A 130 -20.66 0.33 5.41
C ALA A 130 -20.55 1.19 4.14
N SER A 131 -21.01 0.67 3.01
CA SER A 131 -21.11 1.44 1.78
C SER A 131 -22.38 2.24 1.79
N ASP A 132 -22.29 3.56 1.62
CA ASP A 132 -23.44 4.34 1.20
C ASP A 132 -23.72 3.98 -0.26
N SER A 133 -24.73 3.16 -0.48
CA SER A 133 -25.06 2.43 -1.73
C SER A 133 -25.23 3.28 -3.00
N SER A 134 -24.93 4.56 -2.96
CA SER A 134 -25.12 5.49 -4.09
C SER A 134 -23.85 5.81 -4.89
N ALA A 135 -22.65 5.39 -4.45
CA ALA A 135 -21.39 5.82 -5.07
C ALA A 135 -20.51 4.69 -5.67
N TYR A 136 -20.80 3.41 -5.40
CA TYR A 136 -19.85 2.31 -5.69
C TYR A 136 -20.24 1.34 -6.80
N ALA A 137 -21.27 1.60 -7.58
CA ALA A 137 -21.75 0.65 -8.60
C ALA A 137 -20.79 0.42 -9.79
N GLN A 138 -19.58 1.01 -9.81
CA GLN A 138 -18.74 0.93 -11.02
C GLN A 138 -17.21 0.97 -10.77
N SER A 139 -16.66 0.14 -9.90
CA SER A 139 -15.20 -0.01 -9.82
C SER A 139 -14.75 -1.47 -9.71
N GLY A 140 -15.48 -2.40 -10.28
CA GLY A 140 -15.13 -3.81 -10.35
C GLY A 140 -14.97 -4.28 -11.78
N ALA A 141 -13.73 -4.63 -12.17
CA ALA A 141 -13.36 -5.34 -13.40
C ALA A 141 -13.50 -4.55 -14.71
N SER A 142 -12.47 -3.80 -15.07
CA SER A 142 -12.26 -3.39 -16.45
C SER A 142 -11.21 -4.30 -17.10
N SER A 143 -11.68 -5.31 -17.79
CA SER A 143 -11.02 -5.84 -18.98
C SER A 143 -12.10 -5.96 -20.06
N GLY A 144 -12.09 -5.01 -21.01
CA GLY A 144 -12.76 -5.18 -22.30
C GLY A 144 -14.10 -4.46 -22.46
N ASN A 145 -14.03 -3.44 -23.26
CA ASN A 145 -15.05 -2.80 -24.07
C ASN A 145 -15.64 -1.48 -23.52
N THR A 146 -15.04 -0.42 -24.04
CA THR A 146 -15.39 0.99 -23.83
C THR A 146 -16.75 1.28 -24.47
N GLN A 147 -17.78 1.47 -23.66
CA GLN A 147 -18.87 2.38 -23.99
C GLN A 147 -18.87 3.48 -22.94
N GLN A 148 -18.35 4.64 -23.33
CA GLN A 148 -18.42 5.89 -22.58
C GLN A 148 -19.89 6.28 -22.40
N THR A 149 -20.47 5.92 -21.25
CA THR A 149 -21.64 6.64 -20.75
C THR A 149 -21.13 7.91 -20.08
N LYS A 150 -21.44 9.07 -20.69
CA LYS A 150 -21.21 10.37 -20.07
C LYS A 150 -21.90 10.38 -18.69
N PRO A 151 -21.19 10.69 -17.60
CA PRO A 151 -21.83 10.91 -16.32
C PRO A 151 -22.67 12.19 -16.42
N SER A 152 -23.99 12.02 -16.42
CA SER A 152 -24.96 13.12 -16.36
C SER A 152 -25.30 13.37 -14.89
N GLY A 153 -24.39 13.96 -14.14
CA GLY A 153 -24.58 14.32 -12.75
C GLY A 153 -23.68 15.49 -12.36
N THR A 154 -24.20 16.42 -11.57
CA THR A 154 -23.38 17.47 -10.97
C THR A 154 -22.51 16.84 -9.90
N ILE A 155 -21.17 16.88 -10.07
CA ILE A 155 -20.21 16.43 -9.06
C ILE A 155 -20.41 17.30 -7.81
N SER A 156 -20.72 16.67 -6.69
CA SER A 156 -20.84 17.34 -5.40
C SER A 156 -19.45 17.58 -4.78
N SER A 157 -19.33 18.61 -3.97
CA SER A 157 -18.14 18.82 -3.13
C SER A 157 -17.91 17.71 -2.10
N LYS A 158 -18.89 16.81 -1.92
CA LYS A 158 -18.75 15.58 -1.14
C LYS A 158 -18.16 14.42 -1.95
N ASP A 159 -18.19 14.50 -3.27
CA ASP A 159 -17.73 13.43 -4.16
C ASP A 159 -16.29 13.67 -4.62
N LEU A 160 -15.86 14.93 -4.63
CA LEU A 160 -14.51 15.34 -5.04
C LEU A 160 -14.11 16.59 -4.26
N PHE A 161 -13.03 16.52 -3.49
CA PHE A 161 -12.48 17.67 -2.78
C PHE A 161 -10.97 17.57 -2.55
N LEU A 162 -10.37 18.70 -2.26
CA LEU A 162 -8.99 18.82 -1.81
C LEU A 162 -8.97 19.06 -0.29
N ARG A 163 -8.05 18.39 0.39
CA ARG A 163 -7.78 18.65 1.82
C ARG A 163 -6.34 19.06 2.00
N PHE A 164 -6.15 20.21 2.60
CA PHE A 164 -4.85 20.68 3.04
C PHE A 164 -4.71 20.44 4.54
N THR A 165 -3.68 19.73 4.95
CA THR A 165 -3.42 19.38 6.35
C THR A 165 -2.04 19.84 6.76
N VAL A 166 -1.90 20.27 8.01
CA VAL A 166 -0.61 20.63 8.61
C VAL A 166 -0.34 19.75 9.82
N SER A 167 0.91 19.39 10.04
CA SER A 167 1.30 18.53 11.16
C SER A 167 1.06 19.18 12.53
N ARG A 168 0.94 20.52 12.58
CA ARG A 168 0.61 21.31 13.79
C ARG A 168 0.08 22.67 13.40
N THR A 169 -0.83 23.20 14.20
CA THR A 169 -1.44 24.53 14.03
C THR A 169 -0.77 25.62 14.87
N SER A 170 0.19 25.25 15.74
CA SER A 170 0.99 26.18 16.54
C SER A 170 2.45 25.78 16.45
N ALA A 171 3.32 26.76 16.19
CA ALA A 171 4.77 26.55 16.07
C ALA A 171 5.51 27.83 16.48
N VAL A 172 6.74 27.71 16.94
CA VAL A 172 7.63 28.87 17.13
C VAL A 172 8.30 29.23 15.82
N VAL A 173 8.74 30.50 15.68
CA VAL A 173 9.50 30.95 14.52
C VAL A 173 10.74 30.08 14.32
N GLY A 174 10.98 29.64 13.11
CA GLY A 174 12.08 28.74 12.78
C GLY A 174 11.76 27.23 12.98
N GLN A 175 10.64 26.87 13.61
CA GLN A 175 10.26 25.46 13.80
C GLN A 175 9.60 24.88 12.54
N PRO A 176 10.14 23.79 11.96
CA PRO A 176 9.55 23.19 10.78
C PRO A 176 8.24 22.49 11.08
N LEU A 177 7.29 22.56 10.16
CA LEU A 177 6.06 21.79 10.13
C LEU A 177 5.88 21.20 8.72
N THR A 178 5.23 20.06 8.64
CA THR A 178 4.89 19.43 7.36
C THR A 178 3.46 19.81 6.97
N ALA A 179 3.27 20.12 5.70
CA ALA A 179 1.96 20.38 5.10
C ALA A 179 1.73 19.43 3.92
N GLU A 180 0.53 18.91 3.80
CA GLU A 180 0.14 17.98 2.75
C GLU A 180 -1.15 18.44 2.08
N LEU A 181 -1.13 18.44 0.75
CA LEU A 181 -2.31 18.61 -0.09
C LEU A 181 -2.69 17.25 -0.66
N LYS A 182 -3.85 16.75 -0.27
CA LYS A 182 -4.43 15.50 -0.76
C LYS A 182 -5.70 15.76 -1.53
N LEU A 183 -5.90 14.96 -2.57
CA LEU A 183 -7.16 14.82 -3.27
C LEU A 183 -7.95 13.68 -2.64
N TYR A 184 -9.26 13.86 -2.52
CA TYR A 184 -10.22 12.83 -2.14
C TYR A 184 -11.30 12.74 -3.21
N GLN A 185 -11.52 11.54 -3.73
CA GLN A 185 -12.56 11.29 -4.74
C GLN A 185 -13.26 9.97 -4.49
N ASN A 186 -14.55 9.93 -4.77
CA ASN A 186 -15.35 8.72 -4.92
C ASN A 186 -16.10 8.69 -6.26
N VAL A 187 -15.67 9.53 -7.21
CA VAL A 187 -16.09 9.57 -8.60
C VAL A 187 -14.87 9.53 -9.51
N ASP A 188 -15.01 8.91 -10.66
CA ASP A 188 -13.92 8.87 -11.64
C ASP A 188 -13.78 10.24 -12.31
N ILE A 189 -12.54 10.74 -12.34
CA ILE A 189 -12.18 11.98 -13.01
C ILE A 189 -11.15 11.69 -14.12
N ALA A 190 -11.34 12.35 -15.25
CA ALA A 190 -10.46 12.17 -16.41
C ALA A 190 -9.09 12.86 -16.25
N GLY A 191 -8.98 13.83 -15.34
CA GLY A 191 -7.75 14.61 -15.11
C GLY A 191 -8.03 15.95 -14.46
N PHE A 192 -6.95 16.73 -14.27
CA PHE A 192 -6.99 18.07 -13.71
C PHE A 192 -6.41 19.06 -14.70
N GLU A 193 -7.07 20.20 -14.85
CA GLU A 193 -6.53 21.33 -15.58
C GLU A 193 -6.53 22.57 -14.69
N GLY A 194 -5.53 23.44 -14.84
CA GLY A 194 -5.47 24.74 -14.16
C GLY A 194 -5.35 24.66 -12.64
N ALA A 195 -4.68 23.65 -12.09
CA ALA A 195 -4.49 23.52 -10.65
C ALA A 195 -3.76 24.73 -10.06
N LYS A 196 -4.33 25.32 -9.01
CA LYS A 196 -3.70 26.37 -8.21
C LYS A 196 -3.28 25.76 -6.88
N PHE A 197 -2.07 26.05 -6.46
CA PHE A 197 -1.51 25.56 -5.20
C PHE A 197 -1.51 26.68 -4.16
N PRO A 198 -1.55 26.34 -2.85
CA PRO A 198 -1.55 27.32 -1.78
C PRO A 198 -0.35 28.26 -1.80
N ALA A 199 -0.57 29.50 -1.39
CA ALA A 199 0.49 30.45 -1.10
C ALA A 199 0.85 30.40 0.40
N PHE A 200 2.15 30.48 0.70
CA PHE A 200 2.68 30.32 2.08
C PHE A 200 3.26 31.64 2.60
N ASN A 201 2.41 32.66 2.66
CA ASN A 201 2.83 33.99 3.13
C ASN A 201 3.29 33.92 4.61
N GLY A 202 4.50 34.44 4.89
CA GLY A 202 5.09 34.40 6.23
C GLY A 202 5.81 33.10 6.57
N PHE A 203 5.88 32.16 5.65
CA PHE A 203 6.68 30.93 5.77
C PHE A 203 7.80 30.90 4.75
N TRP A 204 8.93 30.34 5.12
CA TRP A 204 9.81 29.71 4.14
C TRP A 204 9.24 28.34 3.80
N SER A 205 9.11 28.03 2.53
CA SER A 205 8.48 26.80 2.07
C SER A 205 9.39 26.03 1.13
N GLN A 206 9.41 24.72 1.29
CA GLN A 206 10.08 23.78 0.38
C GLN A 206 9.13 22.64 0.03
N GLU A 207 8.91 22.42 -1.25
CA GLU A 207 8.22 21.23 -1.73
C GLU A 207 9.14 20.01 -1.59
N THR A 208 8.65 18.98 -0.88
CA THR A 208 9.41 17.74 -0.61
C THR A 208 8.86 16.55 -1.35
N ALA A 209 7.61 16.62 -1.84
CA ALA A 209 7.03 15.61 -2.70
C ALA A 209 6.02 16.24 -3.68
N ALA A 210 6.18 15.90 -4.95
CA ALA A 210 5.30 16.21 -6.07
C ALA A 210 5.21 14.98 -6.98
N PRO A 211 4.40 13.96 -6.62
CA PRO A 211 4.34 12.74 -7.39
C PRO A 211 3.94 12.99 -8.85
N ASN A 212 4.70 12.47 -9.80
CA ASN A 212 4.36 12.54 -11.22
C ASN A 212 3.23 11.56 -11.57
N ASN A 213 3.15 10.45 -10.82
CA ASN A 213 2.07 9.47 -10.92
C ASN A 213 1.21 9.56 -9.67
N ILE A 214 -0.09 9.70 -9.87
CA ILE A 214 -1.06 9.75 -8.77
C ILE A 214 -1.35 8.31 -8.36
N ASN A 215 -0.95 7.96 -7.14
CA ASN A 215 -1.26 6.68 -6.53
C ASN A 215 -2.39 6.88 -5.53
N PHE A 216 -3.55 6.28 -5.82
CA PHE A 216 -4.69 6.33 -4.94
C PHE A 216 -4.59 5.29 -3.83
N GLN A 217 -4.93 5.72 -2.63
CA GLN A 217 -5.09 4.88 -1.44
C GLN A 217 -6.50 5.08 -0.91
N ARG A 218 -7.05 4.08 -0.24
CA ARG A 218 -8.35 4.22 0.40
C ARG A 218 -8.20 4.82 1.78
N GLU A 219 -8.98 5.86 2.03
CA GLU A 219 -9.07 6.53 3.33
C GLU A 219 -10.55 6.80 3.67
N GLU A 220 -10.87 6.64 4.96
CA GLU A 220 -12.14 7.07 5.49
C GLU A 220 -12.08 8.54 5.90
N VAL A 221 -13.11 9.29 5.50
CA VAL A 221 -13.30 10.68 5.92
C VAL A 221 -14.77 10.87 6.28
N ASP A 222 -15.02 11.22 7.53
CA ASP A 222 -16.36 11.50 8.05
C ASP A 222 -17.36 10.35 7.79
N GLY A 223 -16.92 9.09 7.99
CA GLY A 223 -17.73 7.90 7.81
C GLY A 223 -17.92 7.46 6.35
N ARG A 224 -17.24 8.09 5.40
CA ARG A 224 -17.30 7.75 3.96
C ARG A 224 -15.94 7.35 3.42
N LEU A 225 -15.93 6.38 2.53
CA LEU A 225 -14.74 5.93 1.83
C LEU A 225 -14.42 6.83 0.64
N TYR A 226 -13.13 7.15 0.50
CA TYR A 226 -12.60 7.89 -0.63
C TYR A 226 -11.34 7.23 -1.17
N ASN A 227 -11.13 7.38 -2.45
CA ASN A 227 -9.81 7.21 -3.04
C ASN A 227 -9.04 8.51 -2.81
N SER A 228 -8.00 8.46 -1.98
CA SER A 228 -7.16 9.61 -1.65
C SER A 228 -5.82 9.54 -2.38
N ALA A 229 -5.28 10.67 -2.76
CA ALA A 229 -3.97 10.75 -3.34
C ALA A 229 -3.21 11.99 -2.85
N LEU A 230 -1.93 11.79 -2.52
CA LEU A 230 -1.03 12.90 -2.22
C LEU A 230 -0.71 13.65 -3.50
N LEU A 231 -1.04 14.94 -3.56
CA LEU A 231 -0.68 15.82 -4.68
C LEU A 231 0.61 16.55 -4.41
N ARG A 232 0.78 17.10 -3.18
CA ARG A 232 1.97 17.86 -2.80
C ARG A 232 2.26 17.68 -1.31
N ARG A 233 3.53 17.71 -0.98
CA ARG A 233 3.99 17.80 0.42
C ARG A 233 5.03 18.91 0.54
N TYR A 234 4.89 19.71 1.57
CA TYR A 234 5.78 20.83 1.86
C TYR A 234 6.36 20.72 3.27
N VAL A 235 7.55 21.24 3.43
CA VAL A 235 8.07 21.68 4.72
C VAL A 235 7.90 23.19 4.77
N LEU A 236 7.25 23.68 5.82
CA LEU A 236 7.01 25.11 6.08
C LEU A 236 7.73 25.49 7.35
N ILE A 237 8.41 26.64 7.33
CA ILE A 237 9.11 27.21 8.49
C ILE A 237 8.60 28.62 8.70
N PRO A 238 7.87 28.92 9.80
CA PRO A 238 7.40 30.25 10.10
C PRO A 238 8.57 31.24 10.22
N GLN A 239 8.45 32.38 9.56
CA GLN A 239 9.48 33.43 9.56
C GLN A 239 9.11 34.62 10.43
N GLN A 240 7.88 34.68 10.93
CA GLN A 240 7.37 35.77 11.74
C GLN A 240 6.38 35.27 12.79
N VAL A 241 6.13 36.07 13.79
CA VAL A 241 5.13 35.81 14.85
C VAL A 241 3.74 36.26 14.40
N GLY A 242 2.69 35.69 15.00
CA GLY A 242 1.31 36.03 14.74
C GLY A 242 0.53 34.91 14.06
N ASN A 243 -0.67 35.24 13.56
CA ASN A 243 -1.49 34.29 12.80
C ASN A 243 -1.05 34.31 11.33
N LEU A 244 -0.53 33.19 10.86
CA LEU A 244 -0.14 33.01 9.46
C LEU A 244 -1.25 32.20 8.78
N VAL A 245 -1.74 32.74 7.65
CA VAL A 245 -2.81 32.12 6.85
C VAL A 245 -2.19 31.45 5.63
N ILE A 246 -2.63 30.26 5.32
CA ILE A 246 -2.30 29.52 4.10
C ILE A 246 -3.53 29.58 3.20
N ASP A 247 -3.40 30.25 2.03
CA ASP A 247 -4.47 30.52 1.06
C ASP A 247 -4.35 29.63 -0.19
#